data_6cb75fc61ad69ffb1915e028eb407577
#
_entry.id   6cb75fc61ad69ffb1915e028eb407577
#
_cell.length_a   1.000
_cell.length_b   1.000
_cell.length_c   1.000
_cell.angle_alpha   90.00
_cell.angle_beta   90.00
_cell.angle_gamma   90.00
#
_symmetry.space_group_name_H-M   'P 1'
#
loop_
_entity.id
_entity.type
_entity.pdbx_description
1 polymer ?
#
loop_
_entity_poly.entity_id
_entity_poly.type
_entity_poly.pdbx_seq_one_letter_code
_entity_poly.pdbx_strand_id
1 'polypeptide(L)'
;PGEIPENPIYEDMPLARHNSSESCRKSSFQDPLASALCSEKNMNVMLILLESFRAADMDSFGSELGLTPNFGKWKQKGIFFNNFYANGFQTRHAEIAAYCSVMPNYGESVFSHYNSNHFLCLPEILRRKGYSTSWINGADAAYDNQLTMFPKIGFQNIIDRFDFPSDTETLGWGFSDKALFEKWIKILDQEKEPFFSSALTTTNHHPFNVPEEFQRYENRSVQNKYYEAVNYVDSTLNQFLIAASKTKWFKNTLIFITSDTSNYQNPQKPFSNFEDFVKTRSKIPLLIIGGNIKKPYKEKRYFSQIDLAPTIMDIL
;
A
#
# COMPACT_ATOMS: atom_id res chain seq x y z
N PRO A 1 13.59 23.20 26.84
CA PRO A 1 13.61 21.84 26.34
C PRO A 1 13.19 20.96 27.50
N GLY A 2 11.89 20.64 27.57
CA GLY A 2 11.37 19.71 28.55
C GLY A 2 11.52 18.30 28.01
N GLU A 3 12.08 17.42 28.83
CA GLU A 3 12.08 15.98 28.56
C GLU A 3 10.63 15.54 28.41
N ILE A 4 10.30 14.94 27.26
CA ILE A 4 9.02 14.26 27.08
C ILE A 4 9.11 13.00 27.97
N PRO A 5 8.19 12.77 28.91
CA PRO A 5 8.26 11.56 29.74
C PRO A 5 8.21 10.35 28.84
N GLU A 6 9.12 9.40 29.06
CA GLU A 6 9.03 8.06 28.52
C GLU A 6 7.62 7.54 28.82
N ASN A 7 6.87 7.19 27.80
CA ASN A 7 5.47 6.83 27.94
C ASN A 7 5.37 5.36 28.38
N PRO A 8 5.16 5.04 29.66
CA PRO A 8 5.15 3.68 30.16
C PRO A 8 3.94 2.85 29.67
N ILE A 9 3.04 3.45 28.91
CA ILE A 9 1.80 2.78 28.46
C ILE A 9 2.08 1.66 27.46
N TYR A 10 3.25 1.62 26.80
CA TYR A 10 3.55 0.62 25.78
C TYR A 10 4.44 -0.54 26.25
N GLU A 11 5.11 -0.46 27.40
CA GLU A 11 5.96 -1.55 27.91
C GLU A 11 5.17 -2.67 28.56
N ASP A 12 4.00 -2.40 29.10
CA ASP A 12 3.19 -3.35 29.89
C ASP A 12 1.86 -3.75 29.23
N MET A 13 1.61 -3.44 27.96
CA MET A 13 0.50 -4.09 27.28
C MET A 13 0.85 -5.58 27.12
N PRO A 14 0.20 -6.49 27.86
CA PRO A 14 0.32 -7.90 27.55
C PRO A 14 -0.12 -8.02 26.09
N LEU A 15 0.79 -8.47 25.22
CA LEU A 15 0.41 -8.97 23.90
C LEU A 15 -0.72 -9.93 24.16
N ALA A 16 -1.95 -9.47 23.97
CA ALA A 16 -3.12 -10.29 24.18
C ALA A 16 -2.87 -11.56 23.35
N ARG A 17 -2.66 -12.68 24.02
CA ARG A 17 -2.67 -13.99 23.39
C ARG A 17 -4.12 -14.24 22.99
N HIS A 18 -4.59 -13.53 21.98
CA HIS A 18 -5.80 -13.92 21.31
C HIS A 18 -5.47 -15.26 20.63
N ASN A 19 -6.07 -16.31 21.14
CA ASN A 19 -6.21 -17.55 20.39
C ASN A 19 -6.95 -17.16 19.09
N SER A 20 -6.21 -16.94 18.03
CA SER A 20 -6.70 -16.45 16.75
C SER A 20 -7.88 -17.26 16.20
N SER A 21 -7.92 -18.56 16.49
CA SER A 21 -9.02 -19.45 16.10
C SER A 21 -10.34 -19.18 16.85
N GLU A 22 -10.28 -18.71 18.10
CA GLU A 22 -11.46 -18.49 18.93
C GLU A 22 -12.05 -17.09 18.74
N SER A 23 -11.20 -16.08 18.54
CA SER A 23 -11.63 -14.71 18.17
C SER A 23 -12.23 -14.68 16.78
N CYS A 24 -11.64 -15.38 15.82
CA CYS A 24 -12.14 -15.53 14.47
C CYS A 24 -13.53 -16.19 14.42
N ARG A 25 -13.77 -17.22 15.22
CA ARG A 25 -15.09 -17.86 15.31
C ARG A 25 -16.15 -16.97 15.96
N LYS A 26 -15.77 -16.16 16.94
CA LYS A 26 -16.72 -15.27 17.65
C LYS A 26 -17.04 -14.00 16.84
N SER A 27 -16.06 -13.42 16.13
CA SER A 27 -16.28 -12.23 15.31
C SER A 27 -16.96 -12.53 13.96
N SER A 28 -16.74 -13.72 13.38
CA SER A 28 -17.30 -14.10 12.08
C SER A 28 -18.82 -14.14 12.01
N PHE A 29 -19.50 -14.28 13.14
CA PHE A 29 -20.99 -14.26 13.18
C PHE A 29 -21.58 -12.85 13.11
N GLN A 30 -20.80 -11.80 13.37
CA GLN A 30 -21.31 -10.43 13.46
C GLN A 30 -20.70 -9.44 12.45
N ASP A 31 -19.50 -9.69 11.92
CA ASP A 31 -18.83 -8.82 10.96
C ASP A 31 -18.50 -9.58 9.66
N PRO A 32 -19.16 -9.20 8.53
CA PRO A 32 -18.90 -9.81 7.23
C PRO A 32 -17.45 -9.67 6.74
N LEU A 33 -16.76 -8.57 7.09
CA LEU A 33 -15.37 -8.34 6.74
C LEU A 33 -14.44 -9.33 7.49
N ALA A 34 -14.62 -9.46 8.80
CA ALA A 34 -13.88 -10.42 9.60
C ALA A 34 -14.11 -11.86 9.12
N SER A 35 -15.36 -12.19 8.76
CA SER A 35 -15.70 -13.51 8.21
C SER A 35 -15.02 -13.79 6.86
N ALA A 36 -14.83 -12.76 6.02
CA ALA A 36 -14.21 -12.91 4.71
C ALA A 36 -12.68 -13.04 4.79
N LEU A 37 -12.06 -12.45 5.81
CA LEU A 37 -10.60 -12.37 5.98
C LEU A 37 -10.02 -13.38 6.98
N CYS A 38 -10.87 -14.07 7.74
CA CYS A 38 -10.43 -14.94 8.82
C CYS A 38 -9.53 -16.09 8.35
N SER A 39 -8.31 -16.16 8.86
CA SER A 39 -7.34 -17.21 8.58
C SER A 39 -6.95 -17.97 9.86
N GLU A 40 -6.73 -19.28 9.73
CA GLU A 40 -6.28 -20.15 10.85
C GLU A 40 -4.74 -20.30 10.89
N LYS A 41 -4.00 -19.63 10.00
CA LYS A 41 -2.55 -19.78 9.84
C LYS A 41 -1.86 -18.42 9.81
N ASN A 42 -0.60 -18.41 10.20
CA ASN A 42 0.30 -17.27 9.98
C ASN A 42 0.46 -17.04 8.48
N MET A 43 -0.33 -16.13 7.92
CA MET A 43 -0.29 -15.80 6.51
C MET A 43 0.81 -14.78 6.22
N ASN A 44 1.39 -14.87 5.04
CA ASN A 44 2.20 -13.78 4.52
C ASN A 44 1.31 -12.57 4.25
N VAL A 45 1.87 -11.39 4.39
CA VAL A 45 1.19 -10.13 4.08
C VAL A 45 2.03 -9.32 3.11
N MET A 46 1.39 -8.85 2.06
CA MET A 46 1.96 -7.86 1.16
C MET A 46 1.15 -6.58 1.20
N LEU A 47 1.82 -5.44 1.23
CA LEU A 47 1.21 -4.12 1.13
C LEU A 47 1.79 -3.38 -0.08
N ILE A 48 0.95 -3.09 -1.07
CA ILE A 48 1.31 -2.32 -2.26
C ILE A 48 0.76 -0.91 -2.10
N LEU A 49 1.65 0.06 -2.05
CA LEU A 49 1.33 1.48 -2.13
C LEU A 49 1.53 1.94 -3.58
N LEU A 50 0.44 2.16 -4.30
CA LEU A 50 0.48 2.72 -5.65
C LEU A 50 0.71 4.22 -5.55
N GLU A 51 1.73 4.72 -6.23
CA GLU A 51 2.03 6.15 -6.30
C GLU A 51 0.84 6.94 -6.89
N SER A 52 0.31 7.91 -6.13
CA SER A 52 -0.66 8.92 -6.58
C SER A 52 -1.92 8.38 -7.29
N PHE A 53 -2.49 7.26 -6.84
CA PHE A 53 -3.68 6.63 -7.44
C PHE A 53 -4.97 7.19 -6.86
N ARG A 54 -5.65 8.08 -7.58
CA ARG A 54 -6.91 8.69 -7.16
C ARG A 54 -8.12 7.82 -7.51
N ALA A 55 -8.99 7.57 -6.53
CA ALA A 55 -10.21 6.77 -6.74
C ALA A 55 -11.13 7.33 -7.84
N ALA A 56 -11.24 8.66 -7.95
CA ALA A 56 -12.11 9.31 -8.93
C ALA A 56 -11.72 9.04 -10.40
N ASP A 57 -10.49 8.62 -10.67
CA ASP A 57 -10.02 8.30 -12.03
C ASP A 57 -10.15 6.82 -12.36
N MET A 58 -10.55 5.99 -11.40
CA MET A 58 -10.62 4.54 -11.55
C MET A 58 -12.00 4.04 -11.97
N ASP A 59 -12.05 3.11 -12.91
CA ASP A 59 -13.28 2.48 -13.41
C ASP A 59 -14.08 1.82 -12.26
N SER A 60 -13.38 1.29 -11.27
CA SER A 60 -13.96 0.65 -10.09
C SER A 60 -14.79 1.59 -9.21
N PHE A 61 -14.59 2.89 -9.33
CA PHE A 61 -15.33 3.94 -8.63
C PHE A 61 -16.27 4.73 -9.55
N GLY A 62 -16.45 4.29 -10.80
CA GLY A 62 -17.38 4.87 -11.75
C GLY A 62 -16.77 5.91 -12.70
N SER A 63 -15.45 5.95 -12.82
CA SER A 63 -14.80 6.70 -13.90
C SER A 63 -15.12 6.08 -15.26
N GLU A 64 -15.39 6.91 -16.25
CA GLU A 64 -15.62 6.52 -17.64
C GLU A 64 -14.34 6.60 -18.49
N LEU A 65 -13.20 6.90 -17.87
CA LEU A 65 -11.92 7.07 -18.55
C LEU A 65 -11.32 5.75 -19.07
N GLY A 66 -11.73 4.60 -18.55
CA GLY A 66 -11.22 3.30 -18.95
C GLY A 66 -9.74 3.09 -18.62
N LEU A 67 -9.25 3.69 -17.51
CA LEU A 67 -7.83 3.68 -17.15
C LEU A 67 -7.42 2.42 -16.37
N THR A 68 -8.35 1.83 -15.60
CA THR A 68 -8.04 0.75 -14.66
C THR A 68 -8.90 -0.50 -14.84
N PRO A 69 -9.00 -1.03 -16.08
CA PRO A 69 -9.87 -2.17 -16.37
C PRO A 69 -9.41 -3.46 -15.68
N ASN A 70 -8.12 -3.60 -15.40
CA ASN A 70 -7.57 -4.79 -14.76
C ASN A 70 -7.82 -4.79 -13.26
N PHE A 71 -7.68 -3.65 -12.58
CA PHE A 71 -8.05 -3.52 -11.18
C PHE A 71 -9.52 -3.95 -10.97
N GLY A 72 -10.41 -3.59 -11.90
CA GLY A 72 -11.81 -4.01 -11.91
C GLY A 72 -11.99 -5.53 -11.94
N LYS A 73 -11.15 -6.27 -12.68
CA LYS A 73 -11.18 -7.75 -12.73
C LYS A 73 -10.75 -8.37 -11.40
N TRP A 74 -9.70 -7.83 -10.76
CA TRP A 74 -9.24 -8.31 -9.45
C TRP A 74 -10.22 -7.98 -8.33
N LYS A 75 -10.88 -6.82 -8.39
CA LYS A 75 -11.95 -6.44 -7.48
C LYS A 75 -13.05 -7.51 -7.37
N GLN A 76 -13.36 -8.22 -8.45
CA GLN A 76 -14.36 -9.29 -8.46
C GLN A 76 -13.92 -10.54 -7.67
N LYS A 77 -12.65 -10.64 -7.30
CA LYS A 77 -12.05 -11.79 -6.60
C LYS A 77 -11.64 -11.49 -5.16
N GLY A 78 -11.77 -10.25 -4.72
CA GLY A 78 -11.25 -9.77 -3.45
C GLY A 78 -12.26 -9.02 -2.60
N ILE A 79 -11.74 -8.36 -1.59
CA ILE A 79 -12.48 -7.45 -0.71
C ILE A 79 -12.17 -6.04 -1.13
N PHE A 80 -13.16 -5.34 -1.62
CA PHE A 80 -13.04 -3.97 -2.13
C PHE A 80 -13.68 -2.98 -1.18
N PHE A 81 -12.89 -1.98 -0.76
CA PHE A 81 -13.35 -0.90 0.11
C PHE A 81 -13.88 0.27 -0.73
N ASN A 82 -15.15 0.59 -0.55
CA ASN A 82 -15.78 1.67 -1.28
C ASN A 82 -15.39 3.06 -0.75
N ASN A 83 -15.03 3.15 0.52
CA ASN A 83 -14.71 4.39 1.22
C ASN A 83 -13.41 4.22 2.00
N PHE A 84 -12.28 4.36 1.29
CA PHE A 84 -10.95 4.34 1.87
C PHE A 84 -10.23 5.65 1.53
N TYR A 85 -9.52 6.22 2.52
CA TYR A 85 -9.01 7.57 2.42
C TYR A 85 -7.54 7.66 2.81
N ALA A 86 -6.78 8.49 2.09
CA ALA A 86 -5.44 8.89 2.46
C ALA A 86 -5.47 9.81 3.69
N ASN A 87 -4.50 9.64 4.58
CA ASN A 87 -4.33 10.51 5.74
C ASN A 87 -3.43 11.72 5.47
N GLY A 88 -2.95 11.89 4.24
CA GLY A 88 -2.11 13.02 3.86
C GLY A 88 -1.96 13.18 2.36
N PHE A 89 -1.06 14.10 1.98
CA PHE A 89 -0.85 14.51 0.59
C PHE A 89 0.57 14.18 0.08
N GLN A 90 1.36 13.47 0.87
CA GLN A 90 2.73 13.09 0.54
C GLN A 90 2.96 11.63 0.93
N THR A 91 3.84 10.96 0.22
CA THR A 91 4.21 9.56 0.45
C THR A 91 4.59 9.29 1.90
N ARG A 92 5.42 10.13 2.51
CA ARG A 92 5.82 10.02 3.93
C ARG A 92 4.66 10.09 4.92
N HIS A 93 3.57 10.78 4.55
CA HIS A 93 2.33 10.79 5.36
C HIS A 93 1.61 9.45 5.29
N ALA A 94 1.55 8.86 4.10
CA ALA A 94 0.97 7.54 3.89
C ALA A 94 1.75 6.45 4.61
N GLU A 95 3.08 6.50 4.54
CA GLU A 95 3.97 5.51 5.14
C GLU A 95 3.82 5.48 6.66
N ILE A 96 3.86 6.63 7.33
CA ILE A 96 3.68 6.67 8.80
C ILE A 96 2.26 6.27 9.20
N ALA A 97 1.25 6.64 8.43
CA ALA A 97 -0.13 6.23 8.66
C ALA A 97 -0.32 4.72 8.46
N ALA A 98 0.15 4.17 7.35
CA ALA A 98 -0.06 2.77 6.98
C ALA A 98 0.75 1.79 7.85
N TYR A 99 2.02 2.12 8.16
CA TYR A 99 2.88 1.22 8.92
C TYR A 99 2.75 1.39 10.43
N CYS A 100 2.47 2.61 10.91
CA CYS A 100 2.52 2.92 12.33
C CYS A 100 1.17 3.35 12.94
N SER A 101 0.10 3.47 12.12
CA SER A 101 -1.21 3.98 12.55
C SER A 101 -1.13 5.35 13.23
N VAL A 102 -0.17 6.17 12.81
CA VAL A 102 0.04 7.51 13.35
C VAL A 102 -0.52 8.53 12.37
N MET A 103 -1.34 9.46 12.89
CA MET A 103 -1.82 10.58 12.07
C MET A 103 -0.65 11.48 11.70
N PRO A 104 -0.41 11.74 10.41
CA PRO A 104 0.74 12.53 9.99
C PRO A 104 0.60 13.99 10.41
N ASN A 105 1.72 14.62 10.71
CA ASN A 105 1.81 16.06 10.85
C ASN A 105 2.08 16.68 9.47
N TYR A 106 1.18 17.56 9.03
CA TYR A 106 1.30 18.18 7.70
C TYR A 106 2.43 19.22 7.58
N GLY A 107 2.92 19.75 8.70
CA GLY A 107 3.96 20.79 8.71
C GLY A 107 5.39 20.22 8.69
N GLU A 108 5.59 19.03 9.23
CA GLU A 108 6.92 18.43 9.43
C GLU A 108 6.91 16.95 9.11
N SER A 109 8.03 16.46 8.53
CA SER A 109 8.20 15.03 8.31
C SER A 109 8.48 14.32 9.64
N VAL A 110 7.64 13.36 10.00
CA VAL A 110 7.88 12.49 11.15
C VAL A 110 9.24 11.80 11.02
N PHE A 111 9.60 11.36 9.84
CA PHE A 111 10.86 10.65 9.57
C PHE A 111 12.11 11.53 9.70
N SER A 112 11.99 12.83 9.49
CA SER A 112 13.12 13.76 9.60
C SER A 112 13.25 14.40 10.98
N HIS A 113 12.11 14.82 11.58
CA HIS A 113 12.09 15.58 12.82
C HIS A 113 12.01 14.72 14.08
N TYR A 114 11.38 13.54 13.98
CA TYR A 114 11.16 12.63 15.10
C TYR A 114 11.94 11.32 14.94
N ASN A 115 13.08 11.37 14.27
CA ASN A 115 13.91 10.19 13.99
C ASN A 115 14.54 9.56 15.25
N SER A 116 14.54 10.27 16.38
CA SER A 116 14.97 9.75 17.69
C SER A 116 13.83 9.05 18.44
N ASN A 117 12.57 9.25 18.02
CA ASN A 117 11.44 8.62 18.66
C ASN A 117 11.34 7.14 18.25
N HIS A 118 10.87 6.32 19.17
CA HIS A 118 10.54 4.93 18.90
C HIS A 118 9.04 4.81 18.58
N PHE A 119 8.73 4.35 17.36
CA PHE A 119 7.35 4.05 16.95
C PHE A 119 7.18 2.54 16.89
N LEU A 120 6.20 2.02 17.62
CA LEU A 120 5.82 0.63 17.50
C LEU A 120 4.94 0.45 16.26
N CYS A 121 5.57 0.07 15.14
CA CYS A 121 4.93 -0.04 13.84
C CYS A 121 4.69 -1.50 13.45
N LEU A 122 3.83 -1.72 12.46
CA LEU A 122 3.46 -3.04 11.96
C LEU A 122 4.67 -3.92 11.61
N PRO A 123 5.70 -3.44 10.88
CA PRO A 123 6.87 -4.27 10.56
C PRO A 123 7.57 -4.78 11.82
N GLU A 124 7.76 -3.93 12.85
CA GLU A 124 8.39 -4.32 14.11
C GLU A 124 7.55 -5.34 14.89
N ILE A 125 6.22 -5.16 14.94
CA ILE A 125 5.31 -6.09 15.60
C ILE A 125 5.38 -7.45 14.92
N LEU A 126 5.34 -7.48 13.58
CA LEU A 126 5.39 -8.72 12.82
C LEU A 126 6.77 -9.38 12.91
N ARG A 127 7.86 -8.62 12.89
CA ARG A 127 9.21 -9.12 13.12
C ARG A 127 9.33 -9.82 14.49
N ARG A 128 8.77 -9.23 15.55
CA ARG A 128 8.71 -9.86 16.89
C ARG A 128 7.87 -11.15 16.93
N LYS A 129 6.92 -11.26 16.02
CA LYS A 129 6.12 -12.49 15.80
C LYS A 129 6.82 -13.54 14.90
N GLY A 130 8.04 -13.27 14.45
CA GLY A 130 8.84 -14.20 13.64
C GLY A 130 8.69 -14.07 12.13
N TYR A 131 8.04 -13.00 11.65
CA TYR A 131 7.99 -12.67 10.23
C TYR A 131 9.32 -12.13 9.75
N SER A 132 9.74 -12.48 8.54
CA SER A 132 10.70 -11.66 7.81
C SER A 132 10.00 -10.40 7.27
N THR A 133 10.72 -9.27 7.26
CA THR A 133 10.14 -7.98 6.90
C THR A 133 10.98 -7.27 5.86
N SER A 134 10.37 -6.90 4.73
CA SER A 134 11.08 -6.24 3.63
C SER A 134 10.27 -5.10 3.02
N TRP A 135 10.99 -4.11 2.48
CA TRP A 135 10.42 -3.01 1.72
C TRP A 135 11.17 -2.82 0.43
N ILE A 136 10.46 -2.52 -0.67
CA ILE A 136 11.05 -2.32 -1.98
C ILE A 136 10.49 -1.08 -2.68
N ASN A 137 11.40 -0.32 -3.33
CA ASN A 137 11.08 0.81 -4.18
C ASN A 137 12.07 0.88 -5.35
N GLY A 138 11.63 1.42 -6.49
CA GLY A 138 12.49 1.62 -7.66
C GLY A 138 13.30 2.92 -7.63
N ALA A 139 13.14 3.77 -6.61
CA ALA A 139 13.85 5.03 -6.43
C ALA A 139 14.89 4.94 -5.31
N ASP A 140 15.57 6.06 -5.04
CA ASP A 140 16.56 6.18 -3.97
C ASP A 140 15.86 6.34 -2.61
N ALA A 141 16.00 5.37 -1.72
CA ALA A 141 15.39 5.38 -0.39
C ALA A 141 16.07 6.38 0.59
N ALA A 142 17.14 7.03 0.21
CA ALA A 142 17.68 8.16 0.97
C ALA A 142 16.73 9.38 0.90
N TYR A 143 15.92 9.46 -0.14
CA TYR A 143 14.85 10.45 -0.24
C TYR A 143 13.82 10.22 0.89
N ASP A 144 13.33 11.30 1.47
CA ASP A 144 12.42 11.29 2.65
C ASP A 144 12.96 10.50 3.88
N ASN A 145 14.27 10.23 3.93
CA ASN A 145 14.94 9.57 5.05
C ASN A 145 14.48 8.13 5.32
N GLN A 146 13.97 7.43 4.30
CA GLN A 146 13.45 6.07 4.42
C GLN A 146 14.54 5.08 4.85
N LEU A 147 15.77 5.18 4.30
CA LEU A 147 16.91 4.34 4.69
C LEU A 147 17.24 4.42 6.18
N THR A 148 16.99 5.56 6.83
CA THR A 148 17.23 5.73 8.27
C THR A 148 16.06 5.24 9.10
N MET A 149 14.83 5.49 8.65
CA MET A 149 13.63 5.25 9.45
C MET A 149 13.10 3.83 9.34
N PHE A 150 13.16 3.22 8.16
CA PHE A 150 12.54 1.90 7.95
C PHE A 150 13.19 0.78 8.77
N PRO A 151 14.51 0.72 8.97
CA PRO A 151 15.09 -0.21 9.95
C PRO A 151 14.59 0.01 11.37
N LYS A 152 14.36 1.28 11.78
CA LYS A 152 13.88 1.62 13.13
C LYS A 152 12.42 1.21 13.37
N ILE A 153 11.60 1.25 12.32
CA ILE A 153 10.20 0.79 12.41
C ILE A 153 10.04 -0.71 12.12
N GLY A 154 11.15 -1.44 11.90
CA GLY A 154 11.18 -2.89 11.91
C GLY A 154 11.34 -3.58 10.55
N PHE A 155 11.58 -2.87 9.45
CA PHE A 155 11.98 -3.51 8.21
C PHE A 155 13.43 -4.02 8.30
N GLN A 156 13.64 -5.29 7.99
CA GLN A 156 14.95 -5.95 8.02
C GLN A 156 15.71 -5.77 6.70
N ASN A 157 14.98 -5.82 5.59
CA ASN A 157 15.54 -5.68 4.26
C ASN A 157 14.90 -4.47 3.57
N ILE A 158 15.73 -3.54 3.14
CA ILE A 158 15.31 -2.37 2.35
C ILE A 158 15.98 -2.52 0.99
N ILE A 159 15.17 -2.62 -0.04
CA ILE A 159 15.62 -2.78 -1.42
C ILE A 159 15.25 -1.51 -2.17
N ASP A 160 16.26 -0.80 -2.66
CA ASP A 160 16.08 0.42 -3.41
C ASP A 160 16.77 0.36 -4.78
N ARG A 161 16.85 1.49 -5.48
CA ARG A 161 17.44 1.55 -6.81
C ARG A 161 18.85 0.98 -6.90
N PHE A 162 19.64 1.01 -5.83
CA PHE A 162 21.03 0.54 -5.83
C PHE A 162 21.13 -0.99 -5.80
N ASP A 163 20.04 -1.69 -5.50
CA ASP A 163 19.96 -3.16 -5.53
C ASP A 163 19.53 -3.69 -6.89
N PHE A 164 19.18 -2.84 -7.84
CA PHE A 164 18.79 -3.24 -9.19
C PHE A 164 20.01 -3.26 -10.13
N PRO A 165 19.96 -4.07 -11.21
CA PRO A 165 20.96 -4.00 -12.27
C PRO A 165 21.07 -2.58 -12.86
N SER A 166 22.27 -2.17 -13.22
CA SER A 166 22.54 -0.80 -13.71
C SER A 166 21.87 -0.46 -15.04
N ASP A 167 21.49 -1.48 -15.81
CA ASP A 167 20.78 -1.38 -17.09
C ASP A 167 19.26 -1.47 -16.96
N THR A 168 18.74 -1.42 -15.73
CA THR A 168 17.28 -1.46 -15.49
C THR A 168 16.58 -0.25 -16.09
N GLU A 169 15.45 -0.47 -16.75
CA GLU A 169 14.63 0.58 -17.37
C GLU A 169 14.19 1.63 -16.36
N THR A 170 14.52 2.89 -16.63
CA THR A 170 14.16 4.04 -15.80
C THR A 170 13.00 4.81 -16.43
N LEU A 171 11.95 5.08 -15.66
CA LEU A 171 10.82 5.90 -16.08
C LEU A 171 10.64 7.09 -15.12
N GLY A 172 11.21 8.23 -15.50
CA GLY A 172 11.08 9.47 -14.72
C GLY A 172 11.83 9.42 -13.39
N TRP A 173 11.10 9.29 -12.28
CA TRP A 173 11.64 9.38 -10.92
C TRP A 173 12.49 8.18 -10.51
N GLY A 174 12.16 6.99 -10.98
CA GLY A 174 12.83 5.76 -10.61
C GLY A 174 12.79 4.71 -11.72
N PHE A 175 13.09 3.48 -11.37
CA PHE A 175 12.89 2.35 -12.27
C PHE A 175 11.40 2.11 -12.52
N SER A 176 11.09 1.48 -13.67
CA SER A 176 9.71 1.19 -14.04
C SER A 176 9.04 0.25 -13.02
N ASP A 177 7.73 0.43 -12.80
CA ASP A 177 6.97 -0.46 -11.91
C ASP A 177 7.01 -1.91 -12.38
N LYS A 178 7.16 -2.14 -13.69
CA LYS A 178 7.39 -3.48 -14.24
C LYS A 178 8.67 -4.09 -13.68
N ALA A 179 9.79 -3.37 -13.73
CA ALA A 179 11.07 -3.83 -13.21
C ALA A 179 11.01 -4.05 -11.68
N LEU A 180 10.34 -3.15 -10.95
CA LEU A 180 10.10 -3.28 -9.51
C LEU A 180 9.36 -4.58 -9.19
N PHE A 181 8.23 -4.83 -9.84
CA PHE A 181 7.43 -6.03 -9.60
C PHE A 181 8.14 -7.33 -10.00
N GLU A 182 8.87 -7.34 -11.10
CA GLU A 182 9.69 -8.50 -11.52
C GLU A 182 10.78 -8.83 -10.50
N LYS A 183 11.45 -7.82 -9.97
CA LYS A 183 12.45 -8.00 -8.91
C LYS A 183 11.81 -8.47 -7.61
N TRP A 184 10.66 -7.88 -7.25
CA TRP A 184 9.96 -8.23 -6.02
C TRP A 184 9.54 -9.70 -5.98
N ILE A 185 9.02 -10.25 -7.08
CA ILE A 185 8.71 -11.70 -7.17
C ILE A 185 9.96 -12.54 -6.90
N LYS A 186 11.11 -12.20 -7.52
CA LYS A 186 12.36 -12.94 -7.31
C LYS A 186 12.83 -12.94 -5.86
N ILE A 187 12.61 -11.82 -5.16
CA ILE A 187 12.93 -11.70 -3.73
C ILE A 187 11.98 -12.57 -2.91
N LEU A 188 10.68 -12.46 -3.16
CA LEU A 188 9.65 -13.20 -2.42
C LEU A 188 9.74 -14.72 -2.64
N ASP A 189 10.19 -15.18 -3.79
CA ASP A 189 10.44 -16.61 -4.06
C ASP A 189 11.54 -17.21 -3.18
N GLN A 190 12.40 -16.36 -2.62
CA GLN A 190 13.51 -16.74 -1.72
C GLN A 190 13.25 -16.35 -0.25
N GLU A 191 12.16 -15.62 0.00
CA GLU A 191 11.86 -15.09 1.31
C GLU A 191 11.36 -16.20 2.26
N LYS A 192 11.73 -16.08 3.54
CA LYS A 192 11.27 -17.01 4.58
C LYS A 192 9.84 -16.67 4.99
N GLU A 193 8.95 -17.64 4.90
CA GLU A 193 7.58 -17.52 5.41
C GLU A 193 7.51 -17.76 6.94
N PRO A 194 6.65 -17.05 7.69
CA PRO A 194 5.80 -15.98 7.18
C PRO A 194 6.60 -14.69 6.93
N PHE A 195 6.17 -13.90 5.95
CA PHE A 195 6.77 -12.61 5.65
C PHE A 195 5.74 -11.47 5.63
N PHE A 196 6.22 -10.27 5.92
CA PHE A 196 5.58 -9.00 5.62
C PHE A 196 6.46 -8.25 4.61
N SER A 197 5.95 -8.00 3.44
CA SER A 197 6.69 -7.27 2.42
C SER A 197 5.86 -6.13 1.85
N SER A 198 6.44 -4.93 1.76
CA SER A 198 5.75 -3.76 1.23
C SER A 198 6.50 -3.18 0.05
N ALA A 199 5.75 -2.70 -0.95
CA ALA A 199 6.28 -2.00 -2.10
C ALA A 199 5.61 -0.65 -2.28
N LEU A 200 6.41 0.34 -2.71
CA LEU A 200 5.93 1.63 -3.21
C LEU A 200 6.27 1.73 -4.70
N THR A 201 5.27 1.94 -5.54
CA THR A 201 5.49 2.16 -6.99
C THR A 201 5.98 3.58 -7.26
N THR A 202 6.52 3.85 -8.45
CA THR A 202 7.13 5.15 -8.78
C THR A 202 6.68 5.72 -10.11
N THR A 203 6.21 4.90 -11.05
CA THR A 203 5.96 5.36 -12.43
C THR A 203 4.88 6.44 -12.51
N ASN A 204 3.88 6.40 -11.63
CA ASN A 204 2.83 7.42 -11.60
C ASN A 204 3.23 8.70 -10.83
N HIS A 205 4.52 8.89 -10.53
CA HIS A 205 5.09 10.16 -10.07
C HIS A 205 5.35 11.10 -11.26
N HIS A 206 5.24 12.42 -11.03
CA HIS A 206 5.64 13.39 -12.06
C HIS A 206 7.09 13.14 -12.51
N PRO A 207 7.43 13.18 -13.80
CA PRO A 207 6.68 13.72 -14.95
C PRO A 207 5.76 12.71 -15.69
N PHE A 208 5.38 11.58 -15.07
CA PHE A 208 4.44 10.59 -15.61
C PHE A 208 4.94 9.95 -16.91
N ASN A 209 6.21 9.58 -16.96
CA ASN A 209 6.80 8.93 -18.12
C ASN A 209 6.36 7.47 -18.19
N VAL A 210 5.97 7.04 -19.37
CA VAL A 210 5.59 5.65 -19.68
C VAL A 210 6.26 5.20 -20.97
N PRO A 211 6.43 3.88 -21.19
CA PRO A 211 6.87 3.34 -22.46
C PRO A 211 5.99 3.82 -23.63
N GLU A 212 6.56 3.87 -24.82
CA GLU A 212 5.91 4.44 -26.02
C GLU A 212 4.56 3.77 -26.32
N GLU A 213 4.47 2.46 -26.17
CA GLU A 213 3.25 1.69 -26.39
C GLU A 213 2.08 2.05 -25.45
N PHE A 214 2.34 2.77 -24.34
CA PHE A 214 1.33 3.30 -23.43
C PHE A 214 0.97 4.76 -23.70
N GLN A 215 1.66 5.43 -24.63
CA GLN A 215 1.39 6.82 -25.01
C GLN A 215 0.20 6.86 -25.98
N ARG A 216 -0.97 7.23 -25.45
CA ARG A 216 -2.25 7.17 -26.17
C ARG A 216 -2.71 8.52 -26.72
N TYR A 217 -2.22 9.61 -26.13
CA TYR A 217 -2.69 10.96 -26.44
C TYR A 217 -1.64 11.73 -27.24
N GLU A 218 -2.05 12.28 -28.39
CA GLU A 218 -1.20 13.18 -29.18
C GLU A 218 -0.83 14.46 -28.40
N ASN A 219 -1.83 15.01 -27.67
CA ASN A 219 -1.58 16.12 -26.77
C ASN A 219 -0.92 15.63 -25.47
N ARG A 220 0.36 15.98 -25.29
CA ARG A 220 1.20 15.61 -24.16
C ARG A 220 1.01 16.51 -22.93
N SER A 221 -0.23 16.91 -22.63
CA SER A 221 -0.55 17.64 -21.39
C SER A 221 -0.17 16.80 -20.15
N VAL A 222 0.09 17.48 -19.04
CA VAL A 222 0.39 16.80 -17.76
C VAL A 222 -0.73 15.83 -17.36
N GLN A 223 -1.99 16.23 -17.61
CA GLN A 223 -3.16 15.40 -17.32
C GLN A 223 -3.19 14.12 -18.17
N ASN A 224 -2.90 14.23 -19.47
CA ASN A 224 -2.89 13.06 -20.36
C ASN A 224 -1.75 12.11 -20.03
N LYS A 225 -0.56 12.62 -19.72
CA LYS A 225 0.56 11.81 -19.25
C LYS A 225 0.22 11.08 -17.93
N TYR A 226 -0.46 11.75 -17.00
CA TYR A 226 -0.95 11.13 -15.79
C TYR A 226 -1.92 9.97 -16.08
N TYR A 227 -2.87 10.15 -16.99
CA TYR A 227 -3.80 9.09 -17.38
C TYR A 227 -3.09 7.90 -18.02
N GLU A 228 -2.08 8.15 -18.85
CA GLU A 228 -1.23 7.09 -19.43
C GLU A 228 -0.46 6.35 -18.34
N ALA A 229 0.08 7.05 -17.35
CA ALA A 229 0.79 6.45 -16.23
C ALA A 229 -0.15 5.59 -15.35
N VAL A 230 -1.36 6.05 -15.04
CA VAL A 230 -2.38 5.25 -14.34
C VAL A 230 -2.69 3.96 -15.09
N ASN A 231 -2.85 4.04 -16.42
CA ASN A 231 -3.14 2.85 -17.23
C ASN A 231 -1.94 1.89 -17.31
N TYR A 232 -0.72 2.42 -17.39
CA TYR A 232 0.50 1.62 -17.34
C TYR A 232 0.61 0.86 -16.01
N VAL A 233 0.41 1.56 -14.88
CA VAL A 233 0.46 0.94 -13.54
C VAL A 233 -0.63 -0.12 -13.37
N ASP A 234 -1.86 0.10 -13.86
CA ASP A 234 -2.93 -0.92 -13.86
C ASP A 234 -2.51 -2.17 -14.65
N SER A 235 -1.84 -1.98 -15.79
CA SER A 235 -1.33 -3.09 -16.62
C SER A 235 -0.21 -3.85 -15.94
N THR A 236 0.79 -3.16 -15.39
CA THR A 236 1.94 -3.78 -14.72
C THR A 236 1.55 -4.46 -13.42
N LEU A 237 0.66 -3.86 -12.63
CA LEU A 237 0.07 -4.49 -11.44
C LEU A 237 -0.66 -5.79 -11.81
N ASN A 238 -1.45 -5.79 -12.89
CA ASN A 238 -2.12 -7.00 -13.36
C ASN A 238 -1.12 -8.11 -13.76
N GLN A 239 -0.05 -7.75 -14.48
CA GLN A 239 1.00 -8.72 -14.86
C GLN A 239 1.67 -9.29 -13.61
N PHE A 240 1.99 -8.45 -12.64
CA PHE A 240 2.52 -8.87 -11.34
C PHE A 240 1.58 -9.86 -10.64
N LEU A 241 0.30 -9.53 -10.49
CA LEU A 241 -0.66 -10.37 -9.80
C LEU A 241 -0.89 -11.72 -10.51
N ILE A 242 -0.86 -11.73 -11.85
CA ILE A 242 -0.92 -12.97 -12.64
C ILE A 242 0.34 -13.81 -12.39
N ALA A 243 1.53 -13.22 -12.37
CA ALA A 243 2.77 -13.93 -12.11
C ALA A 243 2.81 -14.43 -10.65
N ALA A 244 2.48 -13.58 -9.69
CA ALA A 244 2.37 -13.93 -8.27
C ALA A 244 1.42 -15.11 -8.04
N SER A 245 0.28 -15.15 -8.73
CA SER A 245 -0.71 -16.22 -8.57
C SER A 245 -0.18 -17.62 -8.94
N LYS A 246 0.97 -17.72 -9.61
CA LYS A 246 1.64 -18.97 -9.98
C LYS A 246 2.72 -19.40 -8.99
N THR A 247 3.07 -18.54 -8.03
CA THR A 247 4.09 -18.83 -7.03
C THR A 247 3.55 -19.73 -5.91
N LYS A 248 4.47 -20.32 -5.15
CA LYS A 248 4.11 -21.19 -4.03
C LYS A 248 3.51 -20.42 -2.85
N TRP A 249 4.03 -19.23 -2.58
CA TRP A 249 3.63 -18.38 -1.45
C TRP A 249 2.27 -17.71 -1.64
N PHE A 250 1.78 -17.52 -2.86
CA PHE A 250 0.56 -16.77 -3.16
C PHE A 250 -0.68 -17.27 -2.41
N LYS A 251 -0.86 -18.59 -2.31
CA LYS A 251 -2.03 -19.18 -1.63
C LYS A 251 -2.05 -18.89 -0.12
N ASN A 252 -0.88 -18.62 0.46
CA ASN A 252 -0.71 -18.27 1.87
C ASN A 252 -0.45 -16.78 2.06
N THR A 253 -0.86 -15.92 1.13
CA THR A 253 -0.56 -14.49 1.16
C THR A 253 -1.81 -13.65 1.02
N LEU A 254 -1.99 -12.67 1.91
CA LEU A 254 -2.94 -11.58 1.73
C LEU A 254 -2.22 -10.38 1.11
N ILE A 255 -2.74 -9.86 0.00
CA ILE A 255 -2.17 -8.73 -0.72
C ILE A 255 -3.12 -7.54 -0.57
N PHE A 256 -2.67 -6.53 0.15
CA PHE A 256 -3.33 -5.24 0.30
C PHE A 256 -2.83 -4.31 -0.79
N ILE A 257 -3.72 -3.80 -1.62
CA ILE A 257 -3.40 -2.88 -2.72
C ILE A 257 -4.13 -1.57 -2.45
N THR A 258 -3.37 -0.53 -2.18
CA THR A 258 -3.89 0.81 -1.94
C THR A 258 -3.00 1.85 -2.62
N SER A 259 -3.26 3.13 -2.40
CA SER A 259 -2.39 4.21 -2.83
C SER A 259 -1.70 4.86 -1.65
N ASP A 260 -0.55 5.48 -1.89
CA ASP A 260 0.08 6.36 -0.92
C ASP A 260 -0.74 7.64 -0.75
N THR A 261 -1.04 8.33 -1.86
CA THR A 261 -1.82 9.57 -1.89
C THR A 261 -2.81 9.57 -3.05
N SER A 262 -3.71 10.54 -3.04
CA SER A 262 -4.50 10.88 -4.21
C SER A 262 -3.76 11.91 -5.07
N ASN A 263 -3.84 11.77 -6.39
CA ASN A 263 -3.20 12.69 -7.30
C ASN A 263 -3.70 14.13 -7.14
N TYR A 264 -2.78 15.10 -7.20
CA TYR A 264 -3.07 16.53 -7.05
C TYR A 264 -3.61 17.19 -8.32
N GLN A 265 -3.50 16.56 -9.48
CA GLN A 265 -4.05 17.08 -10.74
C GLN A 265 -5.57 17.25 -10.63
N ASN A 266 -6.12 18.22 -11.33
CA ASN A 266 -7.56 18.42 -11.33
C ASN A 266 -8.29 17.20 -11.90
N PRO A 267 -9.37 16.73 -11.27
CA PRO A 267 -10.18 15.67 -11.83
C PRO A 267 -10.90 16.16 -13.08
N GLN A 268 -11.38 15.24 -13.90
CA GLN A 268 -12.12 15.54 -15.12
C GLN A 268 -13.41 16.37 -14.84
N LYS A 269 -14.07 16.07 -13.71
CA LYS A 269 -15.23 16.83 -13.26
C LYS A 269 -14.80 17.88 -12.23
N PRO A 270 -15.23 19.14 -12.38
CA PRO A 270 -14.96 20.16 -11.36
C PRO A 270 -15.63 19.79 -10.03
N PHE A 271 -15.04 20.27 -8.94
CA PHE A 271 -15.60 20.06 -7.61
C PHE A 271 -16.91 20.86 -7.43
N SER A 272 -17.92 20.19 -6.88
CA SER A 272 -19.23 20.82 -6.64
C SER A 272 -19.20 21.76 -5.44
N ASN A 273 -18.39 21.44 -4.42
CA ASN A 273 -18.24 22.19 -3.18
C ASN A 273 -16.97 21.73 -2.44
N PHE A 274 -16.69 22.33 -1.27
CA PHE A 274 -15.50 21.99 -0.47
C PHE A 274 -15.49 20.54 0.03
N GLU A 275 -16.65 20.01 0.42
CA GLU A 275 -16.74 18.60 0.86
C GLU A 275 -16.39 17.62 -0.28
N ASP A 276 -16.89 17.87 -1.48
CA ASP A 276 -16.56 17.11 -2.68
C ASP A 276 -15.07 17.22 -3.04
N PHE A 277 -14.50 18.42 -2.91
CA PHE A 277 -13.06 18.64 -3.04
C PHE A 277 -12.27 17.73 -2.07
N VAL A 278 -12.58 17.78 -0.78
CA VAL A 278 -11.87 16.99 0.24
C VAL A 278 -12.01 15.50 -0.03
N LYS A 279 -13.24 15.02 -0.28
CA LYS A 279 -13.50 13.61 -0.58
C LYS A 279 -12.73 13.13 -1.82
N THR A 280 -12.79 13.89 -2.89
CA THR A 280 -12.12 13.51 -4.16
C THR A 280 -10.60 13.54 -4.02
N ARG A 281 -10.07 14.49 -3.25
CA ARG A 281 -8.61 14.65 -3.04
C ARG A 281 -8.01 13.68 -2.04
N SER A 282 -8.80 13.06 -1.19
CA SER A 282 -8.30 12.09 -0.21
C SER A 282 -8.76 10.66 -0.47
N LYS A 283 -9.76 10.45 -1.34
CA LYS A 283 -10.25 9.10 -1.63
C LYS A 283 -9.28 8.32 -2.51
N ILE A 284 -8.85 7.17 -2.02
CA ILE A 284 -7.92 6.26 -2.68
C ILE A 284 -8.50 4.84 -2.71
N PRO A 285 -8.01 3.93 -3.56
CA PRO A 285 -8.45 2.54 -3.54
C PRO A 285 -7.93 1.79 -2.31
N LEU A 286 -8.70 0.78 -1.86
CA LEU A 286 -8.19 -0.35 -1.10
C LEU A 286 -8.85 -1.62 -1.63
N LEU A 287 -8.03 -2.58 -2.04
CA LEU A 287 -8.41 -3.90 -2.47
C LEU A 287 -7.55 -4.94 -1.76
N ILE A 288 -8.17 -5.92 -1.12
CA ILE A 288 -7.47 -7.07 -0.53
C ILE A 288 -7.77 -8.30 -1.37
N ILE A 289 -6.72 -8.99 -1.81
CA ILE A 289 -6.80 -10.21 -2.63
C ILE A 289 -5.88 -11.29 -2.10
N GLY A 290 -5.99 -12.48 -2.68
CA GLY A 290 -5.14 -13.62 -2.32
C GLY A 290 -5.63 -14.36 -1.08
N GLY A 291 -4.76 -15.19 -0.53
CA GLY A 291 -5.07 -15.99 0.65
C GLY A 291 -6.30 -16.87 0.46
N ASN A 292 -6.98 -17.12 1.56
CA ASN A 292 -8.21 -17.90 1.61
C ASN A 292 -9.47 -17.00 1.64
N ILE A 293 -9.49 -15.90 0.86
CA ILE A 293 -10.70 -15.09 0.74
C ILE A 293 -11.83 -15.97 0.19
N LYS A 294 -12.78 -16.29 1.05
CA LYS A 294 -13.88 -17.25 0.75
C LYS A 294 -14.90 -16.68 -0.22
N LYS A 295 -15.15 -15.38 -0.13
CA LYS A 295 -16.12 -14.69 -1.00
C LYS A 295 -15.68 -13.26 -1.25
N PRO A 296 -15.81 -12.76 -2.48
CA PRO A 296 -15.67 -11.33 -2.76
C PRO A 296 -16.65 -10.54 -1.87
N TYR A 297 -16.17 -9.41 -1.34
CA TYR A 297 -16.98 -8.57 -0.48
C TYR A 297 -16.75 -7.09 -0.80
N LYS A 298 -17.80 -6.29 -0.76
CA LYS A 298 -17.74 -4.84 -0.90
C LYS A 298 -17.96 -4.18 0.45
N GLU A 299 -16.90 -3.68 1.06
CA GLU A 299 -16.95 -2.92 2.30
C GLU A 299 -17.45 -1.49 2.02
N LYS A 300 -18.43 -1.03 2.81
CA LYS A 300 -19.05 0.29 2.66
C LYS A 300 -18.74 1.25 3.81
N ARG A 301 -18.22 0.74 4.93
CA ARG A 301 -17.78 1.56 6.06
C ARG A 301 -16.61 2.45 5.64
N TYR A 302 -16.32 3.45 6.43
CA TYR A 302 -15.23 4.40 6.20
C TYR A 302 -13.97 3.92 6.90
N PHE A 303 -12.87 3.91 6.16
CA PHE A 303 -11.53 3.55 6.61
C PHE A 303 -10.51 4.52 6.02
N SER A 304 -9.35 4.57 6.63
CA SER A 304 -8.20 5.34 6.14
C SER A 304 -6.90 4.56 6.34
N GLN A 305 -5.78 5.10 5.93
CA GLN A 305 -4.48 4.41 6.00
C GLN A 305 -4.06 4.05 7.43
N ILE A 306 -4.46 4.84 8.45
CA ILE A 306 -4.18 4.51 9.87
C ILE A 306 -4.88 3.23 10.34
N ASP A 307 -5.90 2.77 9.63
CA ASP A 307 -6.62 1.53 9.94
C ASP A 307 -5.93 0.28 9.37
N LEU A 308 -4.91 0.43 8.50
CA LEU A 308 -4.26 -0.72 7.84
C LEU A 308 -3.52 -1.61 8.82
N ALA A 309 -2.63 -1.04 9.64
CA ALA A 309 -1.84 -1.85 10.56
C ALA A 309 -2.71 -2.59 11.60
N PRO A 310 -3.68 -1.94 12.29
CA PRO A 310 -4.57 -2.66 13.20
C PRO A 310 -5.43 -3.70 12.46
N THR A 311 -5.92 -3.43 11.25
CA THR A 311 -6.68 -4.40 10.45
C THR A 311 -5.82 -5.63 10.11
N ILE A 312 -4.59 -5.44 9.66
CA ILE A 312 -3.66 -6.54 9.37
C ILE A 312 -3.40 -7.36 10.64
N MET A 313 -3.20 -6.69 11.77
CA MET A 313 -2.96 -7.36 13.05
C MET A 313 -4.17 -8.15 13.58
N ASP A 314 -5.37 -7.70 13.31
CA ASP A 314 -6.61 -8.40 13.70
C ASP A 314 -6.88 -9.64 12.84
N ILE A 315 -6.38 -9.67 11.61
CA ILE A 315 -6.50 -10.81 10.69
C ILE A 315 -5.51 -11.94 11.03
N LEU A 316 -4.30 -11.57 11.48
CA LEU A 316 -3.17 -12.50 11.76
C LEU A 316 -3.18 -13.05 13.19
#